data_9b6f5332afad0d3a9bb5137a87ee77b0
#
_entry.id   9b6f5332afad0d3a9bb5137a87ee77b0
#
_cell.length_a   1.000
_cell.length_b   1.000
_cell.length_c   1.000
_cell.angle_alpha   90.00
_cell.angle_beta   90.00
_cell.angle_gamma   90.00
#
_symmetry.space_group_name_H-M   'P 1'
#
loop_
_entity.id
_entity.type
_entity.pdbx_description
1 polymer ?
#
loop_
_entity_poly.entity_id
_entity_poly.type
_entity_poly.pdbx_seq_one_letter_code
_entity_poly.pdbx_strand_id
1 'polypeptide(L)'
;MVPREGPESVQCPCPSLASLQAKDALRRKHKRKSRQHQRFMARKALLQEQGLLSMSPEPRSSPLPTPSGALPGTEGTSGGTQRPRNESGGVSWSRKPTPRESAGPWPSKCVAIDCEMVGTGPRGRVSELARCSVVSYHGDVLYDKYVRPEMPIVDYRTRWSGITRQHMRKAIPFQVAQKEILKLLKGKVVVGHALHNDFQALKYVHPRSQTRDTTYVPSLLQQPGLHTRTRVSLKDLALQLLHKKIQVGRHGHSSVEDAMTAMELYRLVEVQWERRQAG
;
A
#
# COMPACT_ATOMS: atom_id res chain seq x y z
N MET A 1 -44.64 -39.68 -62.43
CA MET A 1 -44.66 -38.37 -61.65
C MET A 1 -43.47 -38.38 -60.73
N VAL A 2 -42.42 -37.63 -61.08
CA VAL A 2 -41.16 -37.50 -60.36
C VAL A 2 -41.19 -36.15 -59.66
N PRO A 3 -40.94 -36.02 -58.33
CA PRO A 3 -40.80 -34.71 -57.69
C PRO A 3 -39.42 -34.13 -57.99
N ARG A 4 -39.43 -32.86 -58.41
CA ARG A 4 -38.23 -32.06 -58.62
C ARG A 4 -37.68 -31.60 -57.29
N GLU A 5 -36.42 -31.92 -57.01
CA GLU A 5 -35.62 -31.33 -55.94
C GLU A 5 -35.24 -29.88 -56.32
N GLY A 6 -35.48 -28.95 -55.40
CA GLY A 6 -35.05 -27.56 -55.50
C GLY A 6 -33.63 -27.37 -54.94
N PRO A 7 -32.89 -26.33 -55.32
CA PRO A 7 -31.49 -26.18 -54.91
C PRO A 7 -31.36 -25.73 -53.48
N GLU A 8 -30.44 -26.39 -52.74
CA GLU A 8 -29.98 -26.02 -51.37
C GLU A 8 -29.31 -24.65 -51.41
N SER A 9 -29.84 -23.74 -50.59
CA SER A 9 -29.21 -22.44 -50.33
C SER A 9 -28.06 -22.63 -49.33
N VAL A 10 -26.82 -22.44 -49.81
CA VAL A 10 -25.63 -22.36 -49.01
C VAL A 10 -25.65 -21.03 -48.23
N GLN A 11 -25.97 -21.10 -46.95
CA GLN A 11 -25.84 -19.94 -46.04
C GLN A 11 -24.39 -19.76 -45.66
N CYS A 12 -23.75 -18.67 -46.10
CA CYS A 12 -22.47 -18.19 -45.55
C CYS A 12 -22.67 -17.74 -44.11
N PRO A 13 -21.81 -18.16 -43.14
CA PRO A 13 -21.91 -17.72 -41.77
C PRO A 13 -21.38 -16.29 -41.67
N CYS A 14 -22.26 -15.31 -41.59
CA CYS A 14 -21.91 -13.96 -41.19
C CYS A 14 -21.47 -13.97 -39.69
N PRO A 15 -20.32 -13.39 -39.33
CA PRO A 15 -19.91 -13.30 -37.93
C PRO A 15 -20.89 -12.43 -37.14
N SER A 16 -21.41 -12.94 -36.03
CA SER A 16 -22.39 -12.29 -35.19
C SER A 16 -21.89 -10.95 -34.67
N LEU A 17 -22.79 -9.96 -34.56
CA LEU A 17 -22.51 -8.61 -34.02
C LEU A 17 -21.80 -8.67 -32.66
N ALA A 18 -22.06 -9.70 -31.83
CA ALA A 18 -21.42 -9.93 -30.55
C ALA A 18 -19.90 -10.20 -30.65
N SER A 19 -19.43 -10.86 -31.73
CA SER A 19 -17.99 -11.15 -31.93
C SER A 19 -17.20 -9.91 -32.36
N LEU A 20 -17.83 -9.00 -33.08
CA LEU A 20 -17.23 -7.71 -33.49
C LEU A 20 -17.08 -6.75 -32.30
N GLN A 21 -18.11 -6.68 -31.42
CA GLN A 21 -18.05 -5.89 -30.20
C GLN A 21 -17.00 -6.38 -29.19
N ALA A 22 -16.80 -7.71 -29.08
CA ALA A 22 -15.77 -8.28 -28.23
C ALA A 22 -14.35 -7.97 -28.73
N LYS A 23 -14.11 -8.01 -30.05
CA LYS A 23 -12.83 -7.67 -30.66
C LYS A 23 -12.50 -6.16 -30.50
N ASP A 24 -13.49 -5.30 -30.62
CA ASP A 24 -13.31 -3.85 -30.41
C ASP A 24 -13.04 -3.49 -28.95
N ALA A 25 -13.68 -4.16 -28.01
CA ALA A 25 -13.42 -3.99 -26.56
C ALA A 25 -12.00 -4.44 -26.18
N LEU A 26 -11.52 -5.54 -26.74
CA LEU A 26 -10.14 -6.02 -26.57
C LEU A 26 -9.11 -5.05 -27.16
N ARG A 27 -9.38 -4.52 -28.37
CA ARG A 27 -8.52 -3.54 -29.06
C ARG A 27 -8.43 -2.21 -28.28
N ARG A 28 -9.54 -1.76 -27.68
CA ARG A 28 -9.57 -0.57 -26.81
C ARG A 28 -8.81 -0.80 -25.49
N LYS A 29 -8.88 -2.00 -24.89
CA LYS A 29 -8.08 -2.39 -23.71
C LYS A 29 -6.59 -2.41 -24.02
N HIS A 30 -6.16 -2.95 -25.18
CA HIS A 30 -4.77 -2.96 -25.62
C HIS A 30 -4.22 -1.55 -25.89
N LYS A 31 -4.98 -0.68 -26.55
CA LYS A 31 -4.61 0.72 -26.75
C LYS A 31 -4.47 1.50 -25.45
N ARG A 32 -5.34 1.25 -24.46
CA ARG A 32 -5.24 1.87 -23.11
C ARG A 32 -3.99 1.44 -22.38
N LYS A 33 -3.65 0.14 -22.39
CA LYS A 33 -2.42 -0.39 -21.77
C LYS A 33 -1.16 0.19 -22.43
N SER A 34 -1.14 0.30 -23.76
CA SER A 34 -0.04 0.89 -24.51
C SER A 34 0.19 2.37 -24.17
N ARG A 35 -0.87 3.18 -24.09
CA ARG A 35 -0.77 4.59 -23.71
C ARG A 35 -0.33 4.78 -22.26
N GLN A 36 -0.75 3.92 -21.35
CA GLN A 36 -0.34 3.95 -19.95
C GLN A 36 1.14 3.56 -19.80
N HIS A 37 1.58 2.57 -20.55
CA HIS A 37 2.98 2.16 -20.62
C HIS A 37 3.88 3.26 -21.23
N GLN A 38 3.45 3.89 -22.31
CA GLN A 38 4.18 5.02 -22.92
C GLN A 38 4.30 6.21 -21.96
N ARG A 39 3.25 6.55 -21.24
CA ARG A 39 3.30 7.60 -20.21
C ARG A 39 4.25 7.23 -19.05
N PHE A 40 4.25 5.97 -18.63
CA PHE A 40 5.19 5.47 -17.62
C PHE A 40 6.64 5.56 -18.09
N MET A 41 6.94 5.12 -19.32
CA MET A 41 8.29 5.18 -19.89
C MET A 41 8.78 6.62 -20.09
N ALA A 42 7.92 7.51 -20.58
CA ALA A 42 8.24 8.94 -20.71
C ALA A 42 8.56 9.58 -19.36
N ARG A 43 7.78 9.26 -18.32
CA ARG A 43 8.03 9.77 -16.95
C ARG A 43 9.31 9.19 -16.35
N LYS A 44 9.58 7.90 -16.61
CA LYS A 44 10.83 7.25 -16.17
C LYS A 44 12.05 7.90 -16.81
N ALA A 45 12.00 8.17 -18.13
CA ALA A 45 13.07 8.87 -18.84
C ALA A 45 13.33 10.28 -18.28
N LEU A 46 12.26 11.04 -18.01
CA LEU A 46 12.36 12.37 -17.41
C LEU A 46 13.00 12.36 -16.01
N LEU A 47 12.67 11.36 -15.19
CA LEU A 47 13.24 11.19 -13.85
C LEU A 47 14.71 10.74 -13.89
N GLN A 48 15.11 9.99 -14.94
CA GLN A 48 16.50 9.63 -15.18
C GLN A 48 17.33 10.85 -15.64
N GLU A 49 16.76 11.69 -16.48
CA GLU A 49 17.38 12.92 -16.97
C GLU A 49 17.57 13.96 -15.83
N GLN A 50 16.68 13.97 -14.85
CA GLN A 50 16.76 14.79 -13.66
C GLN A 50 17.65 14.21 -12.54
N GLY A 51 18.32 13.08 -12.77
CA GLY A 51 19.21 12.43 -11.79
C GLY A 51 18.50 11.83 -10.57
N LEU A 52 17.16 11.75 -10.58
CA LEU A 52 16.34 11.22 -9.49
C LEU A 52 16.20 9.70 -9.51
N LEU A 53 16.64 9.04 -10.57
CA LEU A 53 16.73 7.58 -10.68
C LEU A 53 18.15 7.22 -11.10
N SER A 54 18.93 6.61 -10.22
CA SER A 54 20.25 6.06 -10.57
C SER A 54 20.08 4.92 -11.57
N MET A 55 20.91 4.90 -12.60
CA MET A 55 21.04 3.78 -13.52
C MET A 55 21.43 2.53 -12.72
N SER A 56 20.65 1.48 -12.79
CA SER A 56 21.06 0.17 -12.28
C SER A 56 22.33 -0.26 -13.02
N PRO A 57 23.40 -0.67 -12.31
CA PRO A 57 24.58 -1.18 -12.99
C PRO A 57 24.24 -2.50 -13.71
N GLU A 58 24.63 -2.60 -14.97
CA GLU A 58 24.59 -3.85 -15.72
C GLU A 58 25.46 -4.91 -15.02
N PRO A 59 25.08 -6.19 -15.06
CA PRO A 59 25.91 -7.25 -14.52
C PRO A 59 27.17 -7.41 -15.36
N ARG A 60 28.31 -6.96 -14.82
CA ARG A 60 29.62 -7.25 -15.39
C ARG A 60 29.87 -8.74 -15.25
N SER A 61 30.02 -9.42 -16.37
CA SER A 61 30.55 -10.76 -16.48
C SER A 61 31.98 -10.79 -15.94
N SER A 62 32.20 -11.46 -14.83
CA SER A 62 33.51 -11.75 -14.28
C SER A 62 34.07 -12.99 -14.98
N PRO A 63 35.36 -13.00 -15.42
CA PRO A 63 35.99 -14.20 -15.92
C PRO A 63 36.41 -15.11 -14.75
N LEU A 64 36.23 -16.40 -14.96
CA LEU A 64 36.70 -17.47 -14.06
C LEU A 64 38.22 -17.43 -13.91
N PRO A 65 38.77 -17.69 -12.70
CA PRO A 65 40.15 -18.10 -12.56
C PRO A 65 40.27 -19.63 -12.64
N THR A 66 41.12 -20.08 -13.52
CA THR A 66 41.66 -21.45 -13.64
C THR A 66 42.55 -21.83 -12.45
N PRO A 67 42.61 -23.10 -12.05
CA PRO A 67 43.42 -23.56 -10.93
C PRO A 67 44.81 -24.02 -11.40
N SER A 68 45.84 -23.65 -10.64
CA SER A 68 47.18 -24.27 -10.72
C SER A 68 47.78 -24.10 -9.31
N GLY A 69 48.03 -25.08 -8.52
CA GLY A 69 48.94 -26.16 -8.57
C GLY A 69 49.96 -26.03 -7.47
N ALA A 70 50.08 -27.08 -6.60
CA ALA A 70 51.28 -27.49 -5.84
C ALA A 70 51.48 -26.94 -4.42
N LEU A 71 51.27 -27.82 -3.45
CA LEU A 71 51.99 -28.00 -2.17
C LEU A 71 53.44 -28.43 -2.45
N PRO A 72 54.44 -28.49 -1.49
CA PRO A 72 54.31 -28.95 -0.10
C PRO A 72 55.29 -28.33 0.93
N GLY A 73 55.04 -28.71 2.18
CA GLY A 73 56.15 -29.07 3.13
C GLY A 73 56.43 -28.14 4.30
N THR A 74 56.27 -28.68 5.40
CA THR A 74 57.03 -29.09 6.57
C THR A 74 57.02 -28.18 7.78
N GLU A 75 56.49 -28.76 8.87
CA GLU A 75 57.04 -29.00 10.22
C GLU A 75 57.70 -27.86 11.00
N GLY A 76 57.27 -27.75 12.26
CA GLY A 76 58.20 -27.33 13.29
C GLY A 76 57.57 -26.66 14.55
N THR A 77 57.18 -27.47 15.52
CA THR A 77 57.52 -27.45 16.95
C THR A 77 57.27 -26.20 17.83
N SER A 78 56.36 -26.38 18.79
CA SER A 78 56.49 -26.23 20.26
C SER A 78 57.03 -24.95 20.91
N GLY A 79 56.34 -24.59 21.98
CA GLY A 79 56.88 -23.81 23.11
C GLY A 79 55.92 -22.71 23.55
N GLY A 80 55.14 -22.85 24.49
CA GLY A 80 55.20 -22.76 25.90
C GLY A 80 55.21 -21.34 26.46
N THR A 81 54.30 -21.15 27.42
CA THR A 81 54.43 -20.31 28.60
C THR A 81 53.89 -18.86 28.60
N GLN A 82 52.93 -18.72 29.52
CA GLN A 82 52.74 -17.62 30.48
C GLN A 82 51.91 -16.40 30.11
N ARG A 83 50.77 -16.35 30.83
CA ARG A 83 50.04 -15.12 31.17
C ARG A 83 50.92 -14.12 31.91
N PRO A 84 50.66 -12.86 31.83
CA PRO A 84 50.12 -12.21 33.01
C PRO A 84 48.78 -11.44 32.77
N ARG A 85 47.98 -11.45 33.82
CA ARG A 85 46.88 -10.53 34.08
C ARG A 85 47.37 -9.09 34.00
N ASN A 86 46.59 -8.25 33.36
CA ASN A 86 46.44 -6.86 33.81
C ASN A 86 45.01 -6.40 33.61
N GLU A 87 44.45 -6.03 34.73
CA GLU A 87 43.19 -5.32 34.86
C GLU A 87 43.37 -3.93 34.27
N SER A 88 42.37 -3.46 33.51
CA SER A 88 41.86 -2.10 33.66
C SER A 88 40.79 -1.76 32.63
N GLY A 89 39.63 -1.35 33.13
CA GLY A 89 38.81 -0.33 32.50
C GLY A 89 37.90 -0.77 31.35
N GLY A 90 36.94 -1.63 31.63
CA GLY A 90 35.74 -1.73 30.83
C GLY A 90 34.91 -0.46 30.99
N VAL A 91 35.06 0.48 30.05
CA VAL A 91 34.10 1.62 29.92
C VAL A 91 32.84 1.04 29.34
N SER A 92 31.95 0.63 30.23
CA SER A 92 30.57 0.34 29.93
C SER A 92 29.88 1.63 29.40
N TRP A 93 29.71 1.69 28.08
CA TRP A 93 28.83 2.65 27.46
C TRP A 93 27.40 2.22 27.67
N SER A 94 26.95 2.10 28.90
CA SER A 94 25.52 2.20 29.20
C SER A 94 25.12 3.64 28.96
N ARG A 95 24.78 3.95 27.69
CA ARG A 95 23.93 5.10 27.39
C ARG A 95 22.64 4.87 28.17
N LYS A 96 22.53 5.48 29.35
CA LYS A 96 21.22 5.75 29.95
C LYS A 96 20.40 6.38 28.85
N PRO A 97 19.19 5.86 28.56
CA PRO A 97 18.28 6.59 27.68
C PRO A 97 18.09 7.96 28.33
N THR A 98 18.52 9.01 27.64
CA THR A 98 18.12 10.38 28.01
C THR A 98 16.61 10.35 28.14
N PRO A 99 16.03 10.98 29.19
CA PRO A 99 14.58 11.11 29.30
C PRO A 99 14.13 11.76 27.98
N ARG A 100 13.43 10.98 27.14
CA ARG A 100 12.80 11.46 25.95
C ARG A 100 11.91 12.58 26.44
N GLU A 101 12.23 13.82 26.03
CA GLU A 101 11.42 14.99 26.28
C GLU A 101 9.97 14.58 26.14
N SER A 102 9.18 14.88 27.14
CA SER A 102 7.81 14.46 27.33
C SER A 102 7.06 14.59 26.02
N ALA A 103 6.95 13.47 25.31
CA ALA A 103 5.99 13.35 24.24
C ALA A 103 4.64 13.65 24.92
N GLY A 104 4.04 14.80 24.57
CA GLY A 104 2.76 15.21 25.12
C GLY A 104 1.72 14.07 25.02
N PRO A 105 0.53 14.21 25.55
CA PRO A 105 -0.47 13.16 25.69
C PRO A 105 -0.98 12.55 24.37
N TRP A 106 -0.33 12.85 23.27
CA TRP A 106 -0.72 12.53 21.89
C TRP A 106 -0.72 11.04 21.51
N PRO A 107 0.28 10.20 21.88
CA PRO A 107 0.32 8.80 21.40
C PRO A 107 -0.93 8.00 21.75
N SER A 108 -1.52 8.22 22.94
CA SER A 108 -2.73 7.50 23.37
C SER A 108 -4.01 8.03 22.72
N LYS A 109 -3.98 9.25 22.18
CA LYS A 109 -5.14 9.92 21.55
C LYS A 109 -5.15 9.82 20.05
N CYS A 110 -4.13 9.23 19.42
CA CYS A 110 -4.00 9.13 17.98
C CYS A 110 -4.19 7.70 17.50
N VAL A 111 -5.00 7.50 16.46
CA VAL A 111 -5.20 6.21 15.78
C VAL A 111 -5.20 6.41 14.29
N ALA A 112 -4.80 5.39 13.52
CA ALA A 112 -4.98 5.41 12.08
C ALA A 112 -6.02 4.38 11.65
N ILE A 113 -6.75 4.71 10.58
CA ILE A 113 -7.80 3.88 10.00
C ILE A 113 -7.60 3.73 8.51
N ASP A 114 -7.97 2.57 7.99
CA ASP A 114 -8.17 2.32 6.57
C ASP A 114 -9.30 1.33 6.36
N CYS A 115 -10.08 1.53 5.30
CA CYS A 115 -11.26 0.75 4.98
C CYS A 115 -11.18 0.16 3.57
N GLU A 116 -11.58 -1.11 3.44
CA GLU A 116 -11.80 -1.73 2.14
C GLU A 116 -13.28 -1.72 1.81
N MET A 117 -13.60 -1.30 0.58
CA MET A 117 -14.98 -1.17 0.13
C MET A 117 -15.29 -2.10 -1.06
N VAL A 118 -16.51 -2.59 -1.06
CA VAL A 118 -17.11 -3.36 -2.16
C VAL A 118 -18.19 -2.55 -2.85
N GLY A 119 -18.56 -2.96 -4.05
CA GLY A 119 -19.63 -2.34 -4.84
C GLY A 119 -20.97 -2.99 -4.56
N THR A 120 -21.94 -2.19 -4.12
CA THR A 120 -23.35 -2.57 -3.92
C THR A 120 -24.26 -1.70 -4.79
N GLY A 121 -25.58 -1.94 -4.72
CA GLY A 121 -26.57 -1.18 -5.47
C GLY A 121 -26.47 -1.34 -6.99
N PRO A 122 -27.14 -0.49 -7.78
CA PRO A 122 -27.19 -0.62 -9.23
C PRO A 122 -25.79 -0.63 -9.85
N ARG A 123 -25.45 -1.71 -10.53
CA ARG A 123 -24.13 -1.91 -11.20
C ARG A 123 -22.92 -1.82 -10.26
N GLY A 124 -23.08 -2.04 -8.94
CA GLY A 124 -21.99 -1.95 -7.97
C GLY A 124 -21.41 -0.55 -7.79
N ARG A 125 -22.20 0.50 -8.04
CA ARG A 125 -21.73 1.90 -7.98
C ARG A 125 -21.67 2.47 -6.57
N VAL A 126 -22.43 1.91 -5.64
CA VAL A 126 -22.39 2.31 -4.23
C VAL A 126 -21.22 1.63 -3.59
N SER A 127 -20.38 2.40 -2.88
CA SER A 127 -19.26 1.86 -2.12
C SER A 127 -19.70 1.63 -0.68
N GLU A 128 -19.70 0.37 -0.23
CA GLU A 128 -20.02 0.00 1.14
C GLU A 128 -18.84 -0.70 1.81
N LEU A 129 -18.76 -0.54 3.13
CA LEU A 129 -17.69 -1.08 3.97
C LEU A 129 -17.68 -2.61 3.95
N ALA A 130 -16.50 -3.20 3.70
CA ALA A 130 -16.31 -4.66 3.72
C ALA A 130 -15.16 -5.12 4.62
N ARG A 131 -14.24 -4.25 4.99
CA ARG A 131 -13.23 -4.45 6.04
C ARG A 131 -12.83 -3.10 6.60
N CYS A 132 -12.56 -3.06 7.89
CA CYS A 132 -11.97 -1.88 8.53
C CYS A 132 -10.86 -2.32 9.46
N SER A 133 -9.74 -1.59 9.40
CA SER A 133 -8.61 -1.76 10.29
C SER A 133 -8.31 -0.45 10.99
N VAL A 134 -8.07 -0.52 12.30
CA VAL A 134 -7.65 0.61 13.12
C VAL A 134 -6.38 0.21 13.85
N VAL A 135 -5.35 1.07 13.78
CA VAL A 135 -4.08 0.84 14.45
C VAL A 135 -3.75 1.96 15.43
N SER A 136 -2.97 1.63 16.46
CA SER A 136 -2.47 2.61 17.43
C SER A 136 -1.40 3.52 16.80
N TYR A 137 -1.00 4.56 17.54
CA TYR A 137 0.14 5.43 17.16
C TYR A 137 1.44 4.64 16.96
N HIS A 138 1.61 3.50 17.65
CA HIS A 138 2.78 2.66 17.55
C HIS A 138 2.67 1.55 16.50
N GLY A 139 1.52 1.43 15.86
CA GLY A 139 1.25 0.44 14.81
C GLY A 139 0.59 -0.85 15.30
N ASP A 140 0.20 -0.93 16.60
CA ASP A 140 -0.51 -2.10 17.09
C ASP A 140 -1.93 -2.14 16.53
N VAL A 141 -2.38 -3.31 16.10
CA VAL A 141 -3.72 -3.50 15.56
C VAL A 141 -4.74 -3.48 16.69
N LEU A 142 -5.56 -2.41 16.74
CA LEU A 142 -6.64 -2.25 17.72
C LEU A 142 -7.94 -2.88 17.21
N TYR A 143 -8.14 -2.92 15.90
CA TYR A 143 -9.31 -3.47 15.25
C TYR A 143 -8.96 -3.93 13.83
N ASP A 144 -9.43 -5.10 13.43
CA ASP A 144 -9.35 -5.60 12.06
C ASP A 144 -10.43 -6.64 11.84
N LYS A 145 -11.54 -6.24 11.20
CA LYS A 145 -12.68 -7.14 10.96
C LYS A 145 -13.26 -6.95 9.57
N TYR A 146 -13.71 -8.07 9.00
CA TYR A 146 -14.57 -8.07 7.82
C TYR A 146 -15.98 -7.66 8.20
N VAL A 147 -16.60 -6.84 7.35
CA VAL A 147 -17.91 -6.24 7.56
C VAL A 147 -18.84 -6.66 6.44
N ARG A 148 -20.04 -7.10 6.80
CA ARG A 148 -21.10 -7.41 5.83
C ARG A 148 -21.85 -6.14 5.51
N PRO A 149 -21.82 -5.68 4.24
CA PRO A 149 -22.60 -4.53 3.79
C PRO A 149 -24.10 -4.70 4.04
N GLU A 150 -24.81 -3.58 4.09
CA GLU A 150 -26.27 -3.61 4.25
C GLU A 150 -26.99 -4.07 2.98
N MET A 151 -26.44 -3.73 1.80
CA MET A 151 -26.98 -4.14 0.53
C MET A 151 -26.21 -5.34 -0.06
N PRO A 152 -26.84 -6.15 -0.93
CA PRO A 152 -26.17 -7.25 -1.62
C PRO A 152 -24.94 -6.77 -2.40
N ILE A 153 -23.82 -7.50 -2.27
CA ILE A 153 -22.58 -7.21 -2.99
C ILE A 153 -22.75 -7.59 -4.46
N VAL A 154 -22.56 -6.62 -5.34
CA VAL A 154 -22.59 -6.78 -6.81
C VAL A 154 -21.16 -6.93 -7.36
N ASP A 155 -20.20 -6.20 -6.81
CA ASP A 155 -18.80 -6.23 -7.20
C ASP A 155 -17.89 -6.24 -5.96
N TYR A 156 -17.15 -7.30 -5.76
CA TYR A 156 -16.20 -7.43 -4.64
C TYR A 156 -14.99 -6.51 -4.78
N ARG A 157 -14.73 -5.98 -5.97
CA ARG A 157 -13.55 -5.16 -6.27
C ARG A 157 -12.25 -5.82 -5.81
N THR A 158 -12.19 -7.15 -5.80
CA THR A 158 -11.11 -7.97 -5.20
C THR A 158 -9.71 -7.54 -5.63
N ARG A 159 -9.56 -7.05 -6.85
CA ARG A 159 -8.26 -6.57 -7.37
C ARG A 159 -7.69 -5.41 -6.54
N TRP A 160 -8.55 -4.60 -5.95
CA TRP A 160 -8.18 -3.43 -5.13
C TRP A 160 -8.38 -3.71 -3.65
N SER A 161 -9.59 -4.12 -3.26
CA SER A 161 -9.98 -4.35 -1.87
C SER A 161 -9.41 -5.63 -1.25
N GLY A 162 -8.97 -6.59 -2.06
CA GLY A 162 -8.61 -7.93 -1.56
C GLY A 162 -9.80 -8.74 -1.04
N ILE A 163 -11.01 -8.18 -1.04
CA ILE A 163 -12.20 -8.84 -0.50
C ILE A 163 -12.70 -9.95 -1.44
N THR A 164 -13.08 -11.08 -0.85
CA THR A 164 -13.65 -12.22 -1.54
C THR A 164 -14.95 -12.68 -0.87
N ARG A 165 -15.73 -13.50 -1.57
CA ARG A 165 -16.94 -14.11 -1.00
C ARG A 165 -16.64 -14.94 0.27
N GLN A 166 -15.45 -15.51 0.37
CA GLN A 166 -15.06 -16.30 1.54
C GLN A 166 -14.92 -15.45 2.80
N HIS A 167 -14.40 -14.23 2.67
CA HIS A 167 -14.28 -13.28 3.78
C HIS A 167 -15.65 -12.91 4.37
N MET A 168 -16.68 -12.83 3.52
CA MET A 168 -18.04 -12.48 3.95
C MET A 168 -18.72 -13.55 4.82
N ARG A 169 -18.21 -14.79 4.83
CA ARG A 169 -18.74 -15.86 5.71
C ARG A 169 -18.52 -15.56 7.19
N LYS A 170 -17.41 -14.85 7.51
CA LYS A 170 -17.02 -14.50 8.88
C LYS A 170 -17.26 -13.00 9.16
N ALA A 171 -17.85 -12.26 8.22
CA ALA A 171 -18.07 -10.83 8.35
C ALA A 171 -19.20 -10.54 9.35
N ILE A 172 -18.97 -9.55 10.21
CA ILE A 172 -19.98 -9.06 11.16
C ILE A 172 -20.92 -8.06 10.48
N PRO A 173 -22.16 -7.88 10.97
CA PRO A 173 -23.09 -6.90 10.40
C PRO A 173 -22.54 -5.47 10.48
N PHE A 174 -22.86 -4.63 9.48
CA PHE A 174 -22.39 -3.25 9.39
C PHE A 174 -22.67 -2.44 10.65
N GLN A 175 -23.90 -2.50 11.19
CA GLN A 175 -24.28 -1.71 12.39
C GLN A 175 -23.46 -2.11 13.63
N VAL A 176 -23.07 -3.39 13.74
CA VAL A 176 -22.20 -3.86 14.83
C VAL A 176 -20.80 -3.30 14.66
N ALA A 177 -20.23 -3.46 13.45
CA ALA A 177 -18.91 -2.94 13.12
C ALA A 177 -18.84 -1.42 13.34
N GLN A 178 -19.82 -0.68 12.80
CA GLN A 178 -19.90 0.77 12.94
C GLN A 178 -19.85 1.21 14.42
N LYS A 179 -20.67 0.60 15.29
CA LYS A 179 -20.67 0.93 16.73
C LYS A 179 -19.31 0.68 17.38
N GLU A 180 -18.66 -0.45 17.05
CA GLU A 180 -17.32 -0.78 17.58
C GLU A 180 -16.27 0.23 17.10
N ILE A 181 -16.25 0.54 15.80
CA ILE A 181 -15.30 1.46 15.21
C ILE A 181 -15.50 2.87 15.77
N LEU A 182 -16.71 3.40 15.79
CA LEU A 182 -16.99 4.74 16.29
C LEU A 182 -16.62 4.90 17.79
N LYS A 183 -16.74 3.82 18.58
CA LYS A 183 -16.27 3.81 19.97
C LYS A 183 -14.75 4.00 20.04
N LEU A 184 -13.99 3.39 19.12
CA LEU A 184 -12.54 3.54 19.03
C LEU A 184 -12.12 4.93 18.56
N LEU A 185 -12.88 5.55 17.65
CA LEU A 185 -12.55 6.86 17.07
C LEU A 185 -12.97 8.03 17.96
N LYS A 186 -13.89 7.82 18.90
CA LYS A 186 -14.45 8.88 19.75
C LYS A 186 -13.36 9.61 20.54
N GLY A 187 -13.25 10.93 20.34
CA GLY A 187 -12.27 11.80 21.01
C GLY A 187 -10.81 11.54 20.61
N LYS A 188 -10.59 10.84 19.53
CA LYS A 188 -9.26 10.56 19.00
C LYS A 188 -8.92 11.48 17.80
N VAL A 189 -7.64 11.74 17.63
CA VAL A 189 -7.11 12.20 16.34
C VAL A 189 -7.07 11.01 15.40
N VAL A 190 -7.76 11.12 14.26
CA VAL A 190 -7.86 10.05 13.28
C VAL A 190 -6.97 10.37 12.08
N VAL A 191 -6.02 9.49 11.81
CA VAL A 191 -5.10 9.53 10.69
C VAL A 191 -5.56 8.56 9.62
N GLY A 192 -5.33 8.88 8.35
CA GLY A 192 -5.60 7.98 7.23
C GLY A 192 -5.26 8.63 5.90
N HIS A 193 -5.56 7.97 4.81
CA HIS A 193 -5.28 8.47 3.46
C HIS A 193 -6.56 8.59 2.65
N ALA A 194 -6.92 9.82 2.24
CA ALA A 194 -8.19 10.12 1.58
C ALA A 194 -9.42 9.74 2.44
N LEU A 195 -9.34 10.07 3.73
CA LEU A 195 -10.28 9.71 4.81
C LEU A 195 -11.76 9.99 4.51
N HIS A 196 -12.06 10.89 3.56
CA HIS A 196 -13.44 11.14 3.16
C HIS A 196 -14.15 9.88 2.63
N ASN A 197 -13.40 8.95 1.99
CA ASN A 197 -13.96 7.68 1.51
C ASN A 197 -14.31 6.75 2.68
N ASP A 198 -13.42 6.69 3.69
CA ASP A 198 -13.60 5.86 4.88
C ASP A 198 -14.78 6.34 5.71
N PHE A 199 -14.85 7.65 5.96
CA PHE A 199 -15.97 8.26 6.69
C PHE A 199 -17.30 8.11 5.96
N GLN A 200 -17.30 8.20 4.63
CA GLN A 200 -18.49 7.95 3.82
C GLN A 200 -18.94 6.48 3.92
N ALA A 201 -17.99 5.52 3.84
CA ALA A 201 -18.29 4.10 3.98
C ALA A 201 -18.79 3.75 5.40
N LEU A 202 -18.30 4.45 6.41
CA LEU A 202 -18.73 4.34 7.81
C LEU A 202 -20.04 5.10 8.08
N LYS A 203 -20.56 5.87 7.15
CA LYS A 203 -21.73 6.77 7.36
C LYS A 203 -21.52 7.67 8.58
N TYR A 204 -20.32 8.27 8.68
CA TYR A 204 -19.87 9.01 9.85
C TYR A 204 -19.14 10.30 9.45
N VAL A 205 -19.23 11.31 10.28
CA VAL A 205 -18.48 12.56 10.12
C VAL A 205 -17.58 12.76 11.33
N HIS A 206 -16.27 12.80 11.10
CA HIS A 206 -15.29 13.07 12.14
C HIS A 206 -14.94 14.56 12.20
N PRO A 207 -14.69 15.15 13.39
CA PRO A 207 -14.31 16.56 13.51
C PRO A 207 -13.04 16.87 12.70
N ARG A 208 -13.08 17.93 11.90
CA ARG A 208 -11.93 18.34 11.07
C ARG A 208 -10.67 18.63 11.90
N SER A 209 -10.82 19.25 13.07
CA SER A 209 -9.74 19.52 14.02
C SER A 209 -9.03 18.25 14.51
N GLN A 210 -9.71 17.10 14.47
CA GLN A 210 -9.20 15.79 14.88
C GLN A 210 -8.91 14.86 13.69
N THR A 211 -8.91 15.38 12.44
CA THR A 211 -8.66 14.60 11.23
C THR A 211 -7.27 14.92 10.67
N ARG A 212 -6.49 13.89 10.34
CA ARG A 212 -5.16 14.00 9.73
C ARG A 212 -5.11 13.15 8.44
N ASP A 213 -5.44 13.78 7.32
CA ASP A 213 -5.47 13.11 6.02
C ASP A 213 -4.10 13.23 5.34
N THR A 214 -3.40 12.11 5.19
CA THR A 214 -2.03 12.06 4.66
C THR A 214 -1.90 12.51 3.21
N THR A 215 -3.00 12.72 2.49
CA THR A 215 -2.98 13.38 1.17
C THR A 215 -2.41 14.79 1.23
N TYR A 216 -2.41 15.42 2.41
CA TYR A 216 -1.84 16.77 2.63
C TYR A 216 -0.36 16.76 3.06
N VAL A 217 0.26 15.60 3.30
CA VAL A 217 1.67 15.50 3.71
C VAL A 217 2.61 16.20 2.72
N PRO A 218 2.46 16.08 1.39
CA PRO A 218 3.35 16.79 0.45
C PRO A 218 3.35 18.31 0.63
N SER A 219 2.20 18.90 0.92
CA SER A 219 2.09 20.36 1.14
C SER A 219 2.71 20.81 2.46
N LEU A 220 2.79 19.93 3.45
CA LEU A 220 3.43 20.19 4.74
C LEU A 220 4.96 20.19 4.63
N LEU A 221 5.50 19.30 3.83
CA LEU A 221 6.94 19.16 3.63
C LEU A 221 7.53 20.24 2.71
N GLN A 222 6.70 21.00 1.97
CA GLN A 222 7.12 22.04 1.03
C GLN A 222 8.22 21.58 0.05
N GLN A 223 8.26 20.30 -0.28
CA GLN A 223 9.28 19.75 -1.18
C GLN A 223 9.01 20.16 -2.62
N PRO A 224 10.00 20.79 -3.31
CA PRO A 224 9.90 21.07 -4.74
C PRO A 224 9.67 19.75 -5.51
N GLY A 225 8.68 19.73 -6.41
CA GLY A 225 8.35 18.53 -7.19
C GLY A 225 7.27 17.62 -6.58
N LEU A 226 6.98 17.72 -5.28
CA LEU A 226 5.84 17.03 -4.66
C LEU A 226 4.53 17.81 -4.79
N HIS A 227 4.60 19.08 -5.23
CA HIS A 227 3.45 19.95 -5.50
C HIS A 227 2.77 19.57 -6.82
N THR A 228 2.33 18.35 -6.96
CA THR A 228 1.45 18.00 -8.06
C THR A 228 0.02 18.34 -7.66
N ARG A 229 -0.70 19.05 -8.53
CA ARG A 229 -2.16 19.27 -8.42
C ARG A 229 -2.96 17.97 -8.37
N THR A 230 -2.32 16.83 -8.56
CA THR A 230 -2.89 15.50 -8.50
C THR A 230 -2.67 14.91 -7.10
N ARG A 231 -3.74 14.36 -6.52
CA ARG A 231 -3.64 13.59 -5.27
C ARG A 231 -2.59 12.50 -5.42
N VAL A 232 -1.58 12.53 -4.55
CA VAL A 232 -0.53 11.51 -4.52
C VAL A 232 -1.11 10.27 -3.86
N SER A 233 -0.87 9.08 -4.43
CA SER A 233 -1.36 7.84 -3.83
C SER A 233 -0.57 7.49 -2.56
N LEU A 234 -1.19 6.75 -1.63
CA LEU A 234 -0.51 6.25 -0.43
C LEU A 234 0.76 5.46 -0.79
N LYS A 235 0.68 4.63 -1.83
CA LYS A 235 1.81 3.84 -2.35
C LYS A 235 2.97 4.72 -2.83
N ASP A 236 2.68 5.81 -3.52
CA ASP A 236 3.72 6.73 -4.00
C ASP A 236 4.34 7.50 -2.83
N LEU A 237 3.54 7.94 -1.85
CA LEU A 237 4.05 8.59 -0.63
C LEU A 237 4.93 7.65 0.20
N ALA A 238 4.48 6.40 0.39
CA ALA A 238 5.25 5.39 1.11
C ALA A 238 6.61 5.13 0.45
N LEU A 239 6.64 5.04 -0.89
CA LEU A 239 7.87 4.82 -1.62
C LEU A 239 8.82 6.04 -1.56
N GLN A 240 8.28 7.24 -1.69
CA GLN A 240 9.08 8.47 -1.76
C GLN A 240 9.58 8.93 -0.39
N LEU A 241 8.74 8.83 0.65
CA LEU A 241 9.03 9.41 1.96
C LEU A 241 9.48 8.38 3.01
N LEU A 242 9.00 7.13 2.89
CA LEU A 242 9.34 6.05 3.83
C LEU A 242 10.29 5.01 3.21
N HIS A 243 10.60 5.13 1.91
CA HIS A 243 11.34 4.11 1.15
C HIS A 243 10.73 2.71 1.25
N LYS A 244 9.41 2.66 1.46
CA LYS A 244 8.64 1.44 1.73
C LYS A 244 7.77 1.10 0.53
N LYS A 245 7.84 -0.15 0.06
CA LYS A 245 6.94 -0.68 -0.96
C LYS A 245 5.74 -1.33 -0.26
N ILE A 246 4.55 -0.81 -0.52
CA ILE A 246 3.28 -1.33 -0.01
C ILE A 246 2.38 -1.77 -1.17
N GLN A 247 1.29 -2.48 -0.84
CA GLN A 247 0.32 -2.94 -1.84
C GLN A 247 1.00 -3.78 -2.94
N VAL A 248 1.96 -4.63 -2.53
CA VAL A 248 2.73 -5.47 -3.43
C VAL A 248 1.99 -6.79 -3.63
N GLY A 249 1.73 -7.16 -4.90
CA GLY A 249 1.11 -8.43 -5.22
C GLY A 249 -0.20 -8.31 -6.00
N ARG A 250 -0.94 -9.45 -6.09
CA ARG A 250 -2.19 -9.57 -6.86
C ARG A 250 -3.42 -9.78 -5.99
N HIS A 251 -3.26 -9.75 -4.67
CA HIS A 251 -4.32 -10.11 -3.71
C HIS A 251 -5.14 -8.92 -3.22
N GLY A 252 -4.96 -7.74 -3.81
CA GLY A 252 -5.57 -6.49 -3.35
C GLY A 252 -4.74 -5.80 -2.25
N HIS A 253 -5.29 -4.74 -1.68
CA HIS A 253 -4.66 -3.98 -0.62
C HIS A 253 -4.87 -4.66 0.73
N SER A 254 -4.06 -4.29 1.72
CA SER A 254 -4.23 -4.69 3.11
C SER A 254 -4.52 -3.45 3.94
N SER A 255 -5.74 -3.31 4.43
CA SER A 255 -6.14 -2.15 5.23
C SER A 255 -5.27 -1.98 6.49
N VAL A 256 -4.73 -3.06 7.07
CA VAL A 256 -3.77 -2.97 8.18
C VAL A 256 -2.45 -2.32 7.72
N GLU A 257 -1.90 -2.77 6.58
CA GLU A 257 -0.66 -2.20 6.03
C GLU A 257 -0.86 -0.72 5.66
N ASP A 258 -2.00 -0.38 5.06
CA ASP A 258 -2.30 0.96 4.60
C ASP A 258 -2.54 1.92 5.79
N ALA A 259 -3.25 1.48 6.84
CA ALA A 259 -3.41 2.23 8.09
C ALA A 259 -2.07 2.47 8.81
N MET A 260 -1.22 1.43 8.94
CA MET A 260 0.12 1.56 9.52
C MET A 260 0.96 2.57 8.74
N THR A 261 0.93 2.48 7.41
CA THR A 261 1.70 3.37 6.53
C THR A 261 1.22 4.83 6.63
N ALA A 262 -0.10 5.03 6.72
CA ALA A 262 -0.66 6.36 6.96
C ALA A 262 -0.18 6.94 8.30
N MET A 263 -0.13 6.14 9.37
CA MET A 263 0.42 6.55 10.66
C MET A 263 1.92 6.88 10.58
N GLU A 264 2.70 6.08 9.88
CA GLU A 264 4.13 6.35 9.67
C GLU A 264 4.35 7.69 8.94
N LEU A 265 3.57 7.98 7.89
CA LEU A 265 3.60 9.25 7.16
C LEU A 265 3.21 10.45 8.06
N TYR A 266 2.17 10.32 8.86
CA TYR A 266 1.76 11.35 9.81
C TYR A 266 2.89 11.67 10.80
N ARG A 267 3.53 10.66 11.37
CA ARG A 267 4.63 10.83 12.34
C ARG A 267 5.84 11.57 11.77
N LEU A 268 6.09 11.51 10.46
CA LEU A 268 7.13 12.31 9.80
C LEU A 268 6.85 13.81 9.88
N VAL A 269 5.59 14.20 9.84
CA VAL A 269 5.17 15.62 9.74
C VAL A 269 4.34 16.07 10.94
N GLU A 270 4.24 15.26 11.98
CA GLU A 270 3.41 15.51 13.16
C GLU A 270 3.64 16.91 13.74
N VAL A 271 4.90 17.28 13.97
CA VAL A 271 5.27 18.57 14.56
C VAL A 271 4.80 19.73 13.67
N GLN A 272 5.05 19.65 12.37
CA GLN A 272 4.60 20.68 11.42
C GLN A 272 3.07 20.74 11.33
N TRP A 273 2.43 19.58 11.36
CA TRP A 273 0.97 19.48 11.29
C TRP A 273 0.30 20.12 12.49
N GLU A 274 0.71 19.70 13.69
CA GLU A 274 0.10 20.18 14.93
C GLU A 274 0.34 21.67 15.16
N ARG A 275 1.51 22.20 14.79
CA ARG A 275 1.76 23.66 14.81
C ARG A 275 0.79 24.43 13.92
N ARG A 276 0.48 23.93 12.71
CA ARG A 276 -0.50 24.56 11.80
C ARG A 276 -1.95 24.48 12.30
N GLN A 277 -2.26 23.51 13.14
CA GLN A 277 -3.61 23.37 13.71
C GLN A 277 -3.79 24.26 14.94
N ALA A 278 -2.71 24.61 15.62
CA ALA A 278 -2.73 25.44 16.84
C ALA A 278 -2.72 26.96 16.57
N GLY A 279 -2.35 27.40 15.35
CA GLY A 279 -2.36 28.80 14.91
C GLY A 279 -3.55 29.10 14.03
#